data_b566eacaa8e2381e527439040b470142
#
_entry.id   b566eacaa8e2381e527439040b470142
#
_cell.length_a   1.000
_cell.length_b   1.000
_cell.length_c   1.000
_cell.angle_alpha   90.00
_cell.angle_beta   90.00
_cell.angle_gamma   90.00
#
_symmetry.space_group_name_H-M   'P 1'
#
loop_
_entity.id
_entity.type
_entity.pdbx_description
1 polymer ?
#
loop_
_entity_poly.entity_id
_entity_poly.type
_entity_poly.pdbx_seq_one_letter_code
_entity_poly.pdbx_strand_id
1 'polypeptide(L)'
;MSKDARKKTSEMGYRFLKSPIKFKTYENKVCNHIKEAKKYFSYLKNKNYFRLTNQELVKELIKAVHFSNNLWRPYFVTEYFCYDKVDRILRNGNGNKKLLALLMANVRRMQKIKFNLRNQLNQTVFGNHIFLKMLKESSKRTGITLPKLYKLGYLEIAKLLTGKRIKLKYKENYIVGEFSDWKLILDNRALQLTKKLKNYLKSHAGDVLRGQTGNKGHYIGKVKIIPFDLNANLAKIIGKMKKGNILVTGSTGPEMILACKKAGAIVTEEGGITSHAAIVSRELGIPAVIGTKIATEVLKDGDLVEVDAEKGVVRIIKRT
;
A
#
# COMPACT_ATOMS: atom_id res chain seq x y z
N MET A 1 -6.04 -3.52 13.08
CA MET A 1 -5.37 -2.75 14.16
C MET A 1 -6.42 -2.47 15.22
N SER A 2 -6.17 -2.84 16.50
CA SER A 2 -7.09 -2.55 17.60
C SER A 2 -7.28 -1.04 17.78
N LYS A 3 -8.38 -0.62 18.48
CA LYS A 3 -8.62 0.80 18.80
C LYS A 3 -7.44 1.41 19.54
N ASP A 4 -6.85 0.68 20.47
CA ASP A 4 -5.71 1.14 21.27
C ASP A 4 -4.43 1.27 20.46
N ALA A 5 -4.12 0.31 19.58
CA ALA A 5 -3.01 0.39 18.67
C ALA A 5 -3.15 1.60 17.72
N ARG A 6 -4.36 1.87 17.22
CA ARG A 6 -4.63 3.03 16.38
C ARG A 6 -4.44 4.36 17.13
N LYS A 7 -4.93 4.43 18.37
CA LYS A 7 -4.73 5.61 19.23
C LYS A 7 -3.26 5.86 19.50
N LYS A 8 -2.50 4.81 19.86
CA LYS A 8 -1.05 4.89 20.10
C LYS A 8 -0.29 5.35 18.87
N THR A 9 -0.58 4.77 17.70
CA THR A 9 0.08 5.13 16.43
C THR A 9 -0.25 6.57 16.02
N SER A 10 -1.49 7.00 16.23
CA SER A 10 -1.91 8.38 15.96
C SER A 10 -1.20 9.40 16.85
N GLU A 11 -0.99 9.05 18.13
CA GLU A 11 -0.22 9.90 19.06
C GLU A 11 1.26 9.97 18.66
N MET A 12 1.84 8.84 18.27
CA MET A 12 3.23 8.80 17.75
C MET A 12 3.38 9.67 16.50
N GLY A 13 2.43 9.59 15.56
CA GLY A 13 2.39 10.41 14.35
C GLY A 13 2.35 11.91 14.67
N TYR A 14 1.47 12.30 15.59
CA TYR A 14 1.39 13.69 16.05
C TYR A 14 2.70 14.19 16.65
N ARG A 15 3.28 13.44 17.60
CA ARG A 15 4.56 13.80 18.23
C ARG A 15 5.70 13.93 17.22
N PHE A 16 5.71 13.09 16.22
CA PHE A 16 6.70 13.12 15.15
C PHE A 16 6.53 14.36 14.26
N LEU A 17 5.32 14.62 13.76
CA LEU A 17 5.03 15.76 12.88
C LEU A 17 5.12 17.11 13.59
N LYS A 18 4.91 17.15 14.91
CA LYS A 18 5.09 18.35 15.73
C LYS A 18 6.55 18.70 15.96
N SER A 19 7.50 17.77 15.77
CA SER A 19 8.93 17.99 16.03
C SER A 19 9.68 18.35 14.75
N PRO A 20 10.08 19.62 14.52
CA PRO A 20 10.81 20.03 13.32
C PRO A 20 12.14 19.27 13.17
N ILE A 21 12.85 19.05 14.27
CA ILE A 21 14.17 18.37 14.29
C ILE A 21 14.01 16.91 13.86
N LYS A 22 13.11 16.14 14.50
CA LYS A 22 12.88 14.72 14.18
C LYS A 22 12.42 14.55 12.74
N PHE A 23 11.52 15.42 12.29
CA PHE A 23 11.01 15.40 10.93
C PHE A 23 12.12 15.71 9.91
N LYS A 24 12.94 16.73 10.15
CA LYS A 24 14.04 17.11 9.26
C LYS A 24 15.11 16.02 9.16
N THR A 25 15.46 15.40 10.28
CA THR A 25 16.41 14.27 10.32
C THR A 25 15.90 13.10 9.49
N TYR A 26 14.62 12.75 9.64
CA TYR A 26 13.97 11.70 8.85
C TYR A 26 13.96 12.03 7.35
N GLU A 27 13.53 13.25 6.98
CA GLU A 27 13.51 13.71 5.60
C GLU A 27 14.89 13.61 4.93
N ASN A 28 15.93 14.11 5.60
CA ASN A 28 17.30 14.05 5.10
C ASN A 28 17.76 12.59 4.89
N LYS A 29 17.50 11.70 5.85
CA LYS A 29 17.82 10.28 5.76
C LYS A 29 17.13 9.62 4.55
N VAL A 30 15.84 9.89 4.37
CA VAL A 30 15.07 9.33 3.23
C VAL A 30 15.58 9.88 1.90
N CYS A 31 15.87 11.17 1.81
CA CYS A 31 16.43 11.77 0.59
C CYS A 31 17.77 11.14 0.21
N ASN A 32 18.64 10.86 1.19
CA ASN A 32 19.91 10.16 0.95
C ASN A 32 19.67 8.72 0.45
N HIS A 33 18.79 7.96 1.08
CA HIS A 33 18.43 6.61 0.63
C HIS A 33 17.91 6.61 -0.81
N ILE A 34 17.09 7.59 -1.18
CA ILE A 34 16.58 7.73 -2.57
C ILE A 34 17.74 7.98 -3.54
N LYS A 35 18.68 8.87 -3.22
CA LYS A 35 19.84 9.17 -4.06
C LYS A 35 20.74 7.95 -4.26
N GLU A 36 21.07 7.27 -3.18
CA GLU A 36 21.91 6.07 -3.19
C GLU A 36 21.24 4.93 -3.98
N ALA A 37 19.96 4.67 -3.73
CA ALA A 37 19.20 3.67 -4.45
C ALA A 37 19.16 3.99 -5.96
N LYS A 38 18.87 5.24 -6.34
CA LYS A 38 18.86 5.67 -7.74
C LYS A 38 20.21 5.39 -8.42
N LYS A 39 21.32 5.75 -7.79
CA LYS A 39 22.67 5.48 -8.31
C LYS A 39 22.92 3.98 -8.48
N TYR A 40 22.60 3.18 -7.46
CA TYR A 40 22.84 1.75 -7.47
C TYR A 40 21.97 1.01 -8.50
N PHE A 41 20.67 1.30 -8.58
CA PHE A 41 19.80 0.67 -9.56
C PHE A 41 20.09 1.10 -10.99
N SER A 42 20.58 2.33 -11.22
CA SER A 42 21.10 2.75 -12.52
C SER A 42 22.33 1.90 -12.95
N TYR A 43 23.22 1.62 -12.02
CA TYR A 43 24.34 0.70 -12.26
C TYR A 43 23.84 -0.71 -12.60
N LEU A 44 22.89 -1.26 -11.85
CA LEU A 44 22.35 -2.59 -12.08
C LEU A 44 21.58 -2.74 -13.39
N LYS A 45 20.96 -1.65 -13.89
CA LYS A 45 20.17 -1.68 -15.13
C LYS A 45 20.99 -2.18 -16.32
N ASN A 46 22.27 -1.79 -16.40
CA ASN A 46 23.17 -2.08 -17.51
C ASN A 46 24.09 -3.27 -17.23
N LYS A 47 23.93 -3.95 -16.08
CA LYS A 47 24.80 -5.05 -15.69
C LYS A 47 24.44 -6.34 -16.43
N ASN A 48 25.46 -7.04 -16.91
CA ASN A 48 25.30 -8.36 -17.52
C ASN A 48 25.40 -9.44 -16.43
N TYR A 49 24.25 -9.94 -15.98
CA TYR A 49 24.18 -10.94 -14.90
C TYR A 49 24.74 -12.32 -15.32
N PHE A 50 24.72 -12.64 -16.60
CA PHE A 50 25.27 -13.89 -17.13
C PHE A 50 26.77 -14.03 -16.89
N ARG A 51 27.51 -12.91 -16.95
CA ARG A 51 28.97 -12.88 -16.76
C ARG A 51 29.41 -12.92 -15.29
N LEU A 52 28.50 -12.81 -14.34
CA LEU A 52 28.82 -12.83 -12.91
C LEU A 52 29.08 -14.27 -12.45
N THR A 53 30.01 -14.44 -11.52
CA THR A 53 30.11 -15.66 -10.72
C THR A 53 28.87 -15.81 -9.81
N ASN A 54 28.65 -17.00 -9.26
CA ASN A 54 27.54 -17.19 -8.31
C ASN A 54 27.69 -16.30 -7.07
N GLN A 55 28.92 -16.12 -6.58
CA GLN A 55 29.19 -15.26 -5.42
C GLN A 55 28.88 -13.78 -5.72
N GLU A 56 29.27 -13.31 -6.90
CA GLU A 56 28.96 -11.94 -7.33
C GLU A 56 27.46 -11.72 -7.53
N LEU A 57 26.75 -12.69 -8.14
CA LEU A 57 25.30 -12.61 -8.31
C LEU A 57 24.58 -12.55 -6.94
N VAL A 58 25.02 -13.38 -5.99
CA VAL A 58 24.52 -13.36 -4.60
C VAL A 58 24.77 -12.01 -3.94
N LYS A 59 25.99 -11.47 -4.07
CA LYS A 59 26.34 -10.15 -3.50
C LYS A 59 25.44 -9.05 -4.05
N GLU A 60 25.21 -9.04 -5.38
CA GLU A 60 24.34 -8.04 -6.00
C GLU A 60 22.86 -8.25 -5.60
N LEU A 61 22.38 -9.49 -5.50
CA LEU A 61 21.01 -9.78 -5.04
C LEU A 61 20.78 -9.26 -3.62
N ILE A 62 21.68 -9.58 -2.68
CA ILE A 62 21.58 -9.13 -1.29
C ILE A 62 21.60 -7.61 -1.20
N LYS A 63 22.51 -6.97 -1.96
CA LYS A 63 22.65 -5.51 -1.97
C LYS A 63 21.43 -4.84 -2.60
N ALA A 64 20.86 -5.40 -3.68
CA ALA A 64 19.63 -4.88 -4.29
C ALA A 64 18.43 -4.96 -3.33
N VAL A 65 18.29 -6.07 -2.59
CA VAL A 65 17.26 -6.22 -1.56
C VAL A 65 17.46 -5.20 -0.43
N HIS A 66 18.71 -4.98 0.00
CA HIS A 66 19.01 -3.98 1.03
C HIS A 66 18.59 -2.56 0.60
N PHE A 67 18.97 -2.13 -0.61
CA PHE A 67 18.55 -0.83 -1.14
C PHE A 67 17.03 -0.72 -1.31
N SER A 68 16.39 -1.79 -1.77
CA SER A 68 14.93 -1.86 -1.85
C SER A 68 14.27 -1.68 -0.47
N ASN A 69 14.77 -2.37 0.56
CA ASN A 69 14.27 -2.24 1.93
C ASN A 69 14.46 -0.83 2.49
N ASN A 70 15.55 -0.15 2.14
CA ASN A 70 15.79 1.24 2.54
C ASN A 70 14.81 2.24 1.88
N LEU A 71 14.15 1.85 0.78
CA LEU A 71 13.04 2.61 0.18
C LEU A 71 11.70 2.17 0.78
N TRP A 72 11.46 0.87 0.97
CA TRP A 72 10.21 0.34 1.49
C TRP A 72 9.93 0.75 2.94
N ARG A 73 10.94 0.65 3.82
CA ARG A 73 10.76 0.99 5.24
C ARG A 73 10.21 2.41 5.45
N PRO A 74 10.82 3.49 4.89
CA PRO A 74 10.27 4.82 5.01
C PRO A 74 8.95 4.99 4.26
N TYR A 75 8.71 4.25 3.16
CA TYR A 75 7.43 4.26 2.47
C TYR A 75 6.31 3.76 3.39
N PHE A 76 6.52 2.64 4.09
CA PHE A 76 5.56 2.14 5.06
C PHE A 76 5.29 3.14 6.19
N VAL A 77 6.28 3.88 6.66
CA VAL A 77 6.07 4.96 7.63
C VAL A 77 5.07 5.99 7.07
N THR A 78 5.16 6.35 5.78
CA THR A 78 4.23 7.31 5.16
C THR A 78 2.83 6.75 4.95
N GLU A 79 2.66 5.42 4.84
CA GLU A 79 1.35 4.77 4.64
C GLU A 79 0.64 4.46 5.95
N TYR A 80 1.38 3.89 6.90
CA TYR A 80 0.80 3.35 8.14
C TYR A 80 0.92 4.31 9.32
N PHE A 81 1.54 5.47 9.13
CA PHE A 81 1.55 6.51 10.14
C PHE A 81 0.14 7.04 10.30
N CYS A 82 -0.47 6.81 11.45
CA CYS A 82 -1.84 7.22 11.68
C CYS A 82 -1.90 8.74 11.91
N TYR A 83 -2.48 9.45 10.97
CA TYR A 83 -2.66 10.91 11.01
C TYR A 83 -3.92 11.36 11.75
N ASP A 84 -4.72 10.45 12.30
CA ASP A 84 -6.05 10.75 12.87
C ASP A 84 -6.05 11.91 13.86
N LYS A 85 -5.02 12.02 14.72
CA LYS A 85 -4.89 13.12 15.65
C LYS A 85 -4.54 14.43 14.96
N VAL A 86 -3.58 14.38 14.04
CA VAL A 86 -3.16 15.56 13.26
C VAL A 86 -4.29 16.08 12.41
N ASP A 87 -5.01 15.19 11.73
CA ASP A 87 -6.14 15.52 10.90
C ASP A 87 -7.28 16.18 11.71
N ARG A 88 -7.63 15.63 12.88
CA ARG A 88 -8.60 16.27 13.79
C ARG A 88 -8.18 17.66 14.24
N ILE A 89 -6.89 17.84 14.59
CA ILE A 89 -6.36 19.15 14.99
C ILE A 89 -6.47 20.15 13.83
N LEU A 90 -6.10 19.74 12.63
CA LEU A 90 -6.15 20.60 11.44
C LEU A 90 -7.57 20.95 11.03
N ARG A 91 -8.52 19.99 11.10
CA ARG A 91 -9.94 20.23 10.76
C ARG A 91 -10.65 21.12 11.78
N ASN A 92 -10.40 20.89 13.06
CA ASN A 92 -11.10 21.63 14.12
C ASN A 92 -10.43 22.98 14.44
N GLY A 93 -9.29 23.28 13.82
CA GLY A 93 -8.52 24.49 14.13
C GLY A 93 -7.93 24.50 15.55
N ASN A 94 -7.90 23.35 16.24
CA ASN A 94 -7.45 23.25 17.63
C ASN A 94 -5.92 23.40 17.72
N GLY A 95 -5.47 24.59 18.09
CA GLY A 95 -4.06 24.91 18.25
C GLY A 95 -3.78 26.37 17.86
N ASN A 96 -2.62 26.87 18.29
CA ASN A 96 -2.21 28.19 17.85
C ASN A 96 -1.82 28.18 16.36
N LYS A 97 -1.85 29.35 15.70
CA LYS A 97 -1.53 29.50 14.26
C LYS A 97 -0.18 28.89 13.89
N LYS A 98 0.84 29.00 14.77
CA LYS A 98 2.20 28.47 14.56
C LYS A 98 2.21 26.95 14.50
N LEU A 99 1.49 26.28 15.41
CA LEU A 99 1.36 24.82 15.43
C LEU A 99 0.61 24.30 14.19
N LEU A 100 -0.50 24.93 13.83
CA LEU A 100 -1.28 24.53 12.66
C LEU A 100 -0.47 24.67 11.38
N ALA A 101 0.23 25.79 11.20
CA ALA A 101 1.11 26.01 10.05
C ALA A 101 2.23 24.97 9.98
N LEU A 102 2.87 24.62 11.11
CA LEU A 102 3.90 23.59 11.18
C LEU A 102 3.36 22.20 10.79
N LEU A 103 2.22 21.80 11.36
CA LEU A 103 1.61 20.49 11.05
C LEU A 103 1.23 20.41 9.57
N MET A 104 0.60 21.44 9.01
CA MET A 104 0.25 21.50 7.59
C MET A 104 1.49 21.39 6.69
N ALA A 105 2.54 22.15 7.01
CA ALA A 105 3.80 22.10 6.25
C ALA A 105 4.43 20.70 6.28
N ASN A 106 4.51 20.08 7.46
CA ASN A 106 5.11 18.76 7.60
C ASN A 106 4.27 17.64 6.98
N VAL A 107 2.94 17.73 7.00
CA VAL A 107 2.05 16.80 6.27
C VAL A 107 2.30 16.90 4.76
N ARG A 108 2.35 18.13 4.19
CA ARG A 108 2.66 18.33 2.76
C ARG A 108 4.03 17.77 2.39
N ARG A 109 5.04 18.00 3.22
CA ARG A 109 6.39 17.45 3.01
C ARG A 109 6.41 15.93 3.08
N MET A 110 5.66 15.32 4.02
CA MET A 110 5.51 13.87 4.10
C MET A 110 4.84 13.29 2.83
N GLN A 111 3.83 13.95 2.29
CA GLN A 111 3.22 13.56 1.01
C GLN A 111 4.22 13.61 -0.14
N LYS A 112 5.08 14.65 -0.20
CA LYS A 112 6.16 14.73 -1.20
C LYS A 112 7.19 13.61 -1.03
N ILE A 113 7.56 13.29 0.20
CA ILE A 113 8.46 12.16 0.50
C ILE A 113 7.83 10.85 0.02
N LYS A 114 6.56 10.60 0.33
CA LYS A 114 5.80 9.43 -0.12
C LYS A 114 5.80 9.31 -1.64
N PHE A 115 5.48 10.39 -2.33
CA PHE A 115 5.47 10.43 -3.80
C PHE A 115 6.85 10.09 -4.38
N ASN A 116 7.91 10.69 -3.86
CA ASN A 116 9.28 10.44 -4.31
C ASN A 116 9.72 8.98 -4.06
N LEU A 117 9.39 8.41 -2.89
CA LEU A 117 9.66 7.02 -2.57
C LEU A 117 8.92 6.08 -3.51
N ARG A 118 7.63 6.31 -3.75
CA ARG A 118 6.80 5.52 -4.66
C ARG A 118 7.35 5.56 -6.09
N ASN A 119 7.69 6.75 -6.59
CA ASN A 119 8.30 6.89 -7.90
C ASN A 119 9.63 6.14 -7.99
N GLN A 120 10.47 6.24 -6.96
CA GLN A 120 11.74 5.54 -6.95
C GLN A 120 11.55 4.01 -6.90
N LEU A 121 10.62 3.50 -6.09
CA LEU A 121 10.25 2.09 -6.05
C LEU A 121 9.74 1.60 -7.42
N ASN A 122 8.84 2.35 -8.04
CA ASN A 122 8.31 2.02 -9.36
C ASN A 122 9.40 1.97 -10.42
N GLN A 123 10.30 2.96 -10.45
CA GLN A 123 11.37 3.04 -11.44
C GLN A 123 12.47 2.02 -11.21
N THR A 124 12.80 1.68 -9.97
CA THR A 124 13.97 0.84 -9.64
C THR A 124 13.61 -0.61 -9.40
N VAL A 125 12.60 -0.86 -8.57
CA VAL A 125 12.24 -2.21 -8.15
C VAL A 125 11.33 -2.88 -9.19
N PHE A 126 10.31 -2.17 -9.67
CA PHE A 126 9.30 -2.74 -10.57
C PHE A 126 9.60 -2.44 -12.05
N GLY A 127 9.88 -1.20 -12.40
CA GLY A 127 9.95 -0.75 -13.80
C GLY A 127 11.16 -1.25 -14.59
N ASN A 128 12.31 -1.48 -13.95
CA ASN A 128 13.54 -1.91 -14.63
C ASN A 128 13.70 -3.43 -14.69
N HIS A 129 12.78 -4.20 -14.14
CA HIS A 129 12.82 -5.67 -14.08
C HIS A 129 14.17 -6.24 -13.57
N ILE A 130 14.91 -5.47 -12.76
CA ILE A 130 16.24 -5.85 -12.26
C ILE A 130 16.17 -7.15 -11.47
N PHE A 131 15.23 -7.22 -10.51
CA PHE A 131 15.01 -8.46 -9.74
C PHE A 131 14.61 -9.62 -10.64
N LEU A 132 13.76 -9.37 -11.65
CA LEU A 132 13.36 -10.40 -12.60
C LEU A 132 14.56 -10.91 -13.41
N LYS A 133 15.49 -10.03 -13.84
CA LYS A 133 16.71 -10.43 -14.52
C LYS A 133 17.61 -11.31 -13.62
N MET A 134 17.81 -10.90 -12.37
CA MET A 134 18.56 -11.69 -11.38
C MET A 134 17.92 -13.06 -11.11
N LEU A 135 16.59 -13.09 -10.95
CA LEU A 135 15.86 -14.33 -10.71
C LEU A 135 15.85 -15.25 -11.92
N LYS A 136 15.74 -14.71 -13.15
CA LYS A 136 15.87 -15.51 -14.38
C LYS A 136 17.25 -16.17 -14.47
N GLU A 137 18.31 -15.41 -14.15
CA GLU A 137 19.67 -15.96 -14.14
C GLU A 137 19.86 -16.99 -13.02
N SER A 138 19.33 -16.73 -11.83
CA SER A 138 19.30 -17.69 -10.72
C SER A 138 18.55 -18.97 -11.08
N SER A 139 17.43 -18.85 -11.79
CA SER A 139 16.64 -19.99 -12.27
C SER A 139 17.47 -20.89 -13.20
N LYS A 140 18.18 -20.31 -14.17
CA LYS A 140 19.06 -21.04 -15.09
C LYS A 140 20.16 -21.81 -14.33
N ARG A 141 20.81 -21.17 -13.36
CA ARG A 141 21.94 -21.76 -12.62
C ARG A 141 21.53 -22.84 -11.62
N THR A 142 20.36 -22.69 -11.01
CA THR A 142 19.88 -23.61 -9.98
C THR A 142 18.99 -24.72 -10.51
N GLY A 143 18.53 -24.64 -11.77
CA GLY A 143 17.55 -25.55 -12.35
C GLY A 143 16.13 -25.41 -11.75
N ILE A 144 15.91 -24.43 -10.85
CA ILE A 144 14.61 -24.21 -10.22
C ILE A 144 13.80 -23.24 -11.06
N THR A 145 12.57 -23.59 -11.40
CA THR A 145 11.70 -22.75 -12.22
C THR A 145 11.39 -21.41 -11.56
N LEU A 146 11.25 -20.37 -12.35
CA LEU A 146 11.01 -19.00 -11.87
C LEU A 146 9.82 -18.89 -10.91
N PRO A 147 8.62 -19.52 -11.16
CA PRO A 147 7.51 -19.51 -10.21
C PRO A 147 7.85 -20.12 -8.83
N LYS A 148 8.75 -21.10 -8.80
CA LYS A 148 9.22 -21.69 -7.55
C LYS A 148 10.20 -20.76 -6.84
N LEU A 149 11.08 -20.07 -7.56
CA LEU A 149 12.01 -19.08 -6.99
C LEU A 149 11.28 -17.89 -6.36
N TYR A 150 10.15 -17.45 -6.94
CA TYR A 150 9.33 -16.39 -6.33
C TYR A 150 8.79 -16.72 -4.93
N LYS A 151 8.68 -18.01 -4.62
CA LYS A 151 8.21 -18.50 -3.30
C LYS A 151 9.35 -18.66 -2.29
N LEU A 152 10.59 -18.36 -2.66
CA LEU A 152 11.76 -18.42 -1.80
C LEU A 152 12.18 -17.02 -1.35
N GLY A 153 12.73 -16.95 -0.14
CA GLY A 153 13.43 -15.75 0.30
C GLY A 153 14.77 -15.56 -0.41
N TYR A 154 15.23 -14.33 -0.54
CA TYR A 154 16.50 -14.03 -1.21
C TYR A 154 17.71 -14.75 -0.57
N LEU A 155 17.68 -15.01 0.74
CA LEU A 155 18.73 -15.78 1.43
C LEU A 155 18.70 -17.27 1.05
N GLU A 156 17.53 -17.83 0.77
CA GLU A 156 17.39 -19.21 0.28
C GLU A 156 17.93 -19.32 -1.14
N ILE A 157 17.63 -18.33 -1.99
CA ILE A 157 18.19 -18.24 -3.36
C ILE A 157 19.72 -18.12 -3.31
N ALA A 158 20.24 -17.30 -2.39
CA ALA A 158 21.68 -17.15 -2.20
C ALA A 158 22.34 -18.49 -1.78
N LYS A 159 21.71 -19.26 -0.88
CA LYS A 159 22.20 -20.60 -0.49
C LYS A 159 22.22 -21.56 -1.67
N LEU A 160 21.19 -21.58 -2.50
CA LEU A 160 21.13 -22.41 -3.71
C LEU A 160 22.23 -22.05 -4.70
N LEU A 161 22.43 -20.77 -4.98
CA LEU A 161 23.49 -20.30 -5.89
C LEU A 161 24.91 -20.65 -5.39
N THR A 162 25.09 -20.76 -4.07
CA THR A 162 26.38 -21.16 -3.47
C THR A 162 26.51 -22.68 -3.27
N GLY A 163 25.63 -23.48 -3.92
CA GLY A 163 25.70 -24.95 -3.87
C GLY A 163 25.21 -25.58 -2.56
N LYS A 164 24.63 -24.80 -1.63
CA LYS A 164 24.09 -25.35 -0.39
C LYS A 164 22.77 -26.06 -0.66
N ARG A 165 22.67 -27.32 -0.22
CA ARG A 165 21.40 -28.04 -0.23
C ARG A 165 20.47 -27.43 0.79
N ILE A 166 19.26 -27.04 0.36
CA ILE A 166 18.20 -26.58 1.25
C ILE A 166 16.95 -27.42 1.02
N LYS A 167 16.22 -27.69 2.10
CA LYS A 167 14.90 -28.32 1.99
C LYS A 167 13.94 -27.25 1.47
N LEU A 168 13.57 -27.33 0.20
CA LEU A 168 12.64 -26.39 -0.42
C LEU A 168 11.25 -26.59 0.19
N LYS A 169 10.90 -25.72 1.12
CA LYS A 169 9.52 -25.57 1.60
C LYS A 169 8.94 -24.33 0.91
N TYR A 170 8.16 -24.57 -0.13
CA TYR A 170 7.42 -23.49 -0.79
C TYR A 170 6.31 -23.04 0.15
N LYS A 171 6.45 -21.83 0.66
CA LYS A 171 5.51 -21.27 1.61
C LYS A 171 4.72 -20.15 0.94
N GLU A 172 3.42 -20.17 1.11
CA GLU A 172 2.61 -18.98 0.92
C GLU A 172 2.84 -18.09 2.14
N ASN A 173 3.66 -17.05 1.97
CA ASN A 173 4.05 -16.18 3.07
C ASN A 173 2.99 -15.09 3.26
N TYR A 174 2.32 -15.12 4.40
CA TYR A 174 1.51 -14.00 4.87
C TYR A 174 2.22 -13.35 6.06
N ILE A 175 2.38 -12.04 6.03
CA ILE A 175 2.90 -11.27 7.17
C ILE A 175 1.69 -10.80 7.96
N VAL A 176 1.51 -11.35 9.16
CA VAL A 176 0.57 -10.80 10.15
C VAL A 176 1.42 -10.12 11.21
N GLY A 177 1.34 -8.80 11.30
CA GLY A 177 2.13 -8.03 12.25
C GLY A 177 1.28 -7.26 13.24
N GLU A 178 1.67 -7.26 14.50
CA GLU A 178 1.29 -6.26 15.48
C GLU A 178 2.45 -5.27 15.63
N PHE A 179 2.14 -3.97 15.80
CA PHE A 179 3.14 -2.89 15.70
C PHE A 179 4.29 -2.98 16.70
N SER A 180 4.16 -3.81 17.74
CA SER A 180 5.19 -4.03 18.76
C SER A 180 5.99 -5.32 18.57
N ASP A 181 5.45 -6.29 17.82
CA ASP A 181 6.02 -7.63 17.75
C ASP A 181 5.67 -8.26 16.39
N TRP A 182 6.58 -8.10 15.41
CA TRP A 182 6.39 -8.69 14.10
C TRP A 182 6.58 -10.21 14.18
N LYS A 183 5.48 -10.95 14.24
CA LYS A 183 5.51 -12.41 14.10
C LYS A 183 5.19 -12.79 12.67
N LEU A 184 6.14 -13.43 12.01
CA LEU A 184 5.91 -14.03 10.70
C LEU A 184 5.09 -15.30 10.90
N ILE A 185 3.82 -15.25 10.50
CA ILE A 185 2.93 -16.41 10.50
C ILE A 185 2.83 -16.88 9.06
N LEU A 186 3.14 -18.16 8.84
CA LEU A 186 3.27 -18.75 7.51
C LEU A 186 2.21 -19.81 7.26
N ASP A 187 1.98 -20.10 5.98
CA ASP A 187 1.21 -21.23 5.46
C ASP A 187 -0.27 -21.25 5.93
N ASN A 188 -0.80 -22.44 6.19
CA ASN A 188 -2.20 -22.66 6.55
C ASN A 188 -2.65 -21.86 7.78
N ARG A 189 -1.75 -21.60 8.73
CA ARG A 189 -2.09 -20.83 9.94
C ARG A 189 -2.37 -19.37 9.60
N ALA A 190 -1.58 -18.78 8.70
CA ALA A 190 -1.80 -17.41 8.22
C ALA A 190 -3.12 -17.33 7.44
N LEU A 191 -3.38 -18.28 6.55
CA LEU A 191 -4.62 -18.38 5.79
C LEU A 191 -5.85 -18.53 6.71
N GLN A 192 -5.78 -19.38 7.73
CA GLN A 192 -6.84 -19.55 8.72
C GLN A 192 -7.11 -18.28 9.52
N LEU A 193 -6.05 -17.57 9.95
CA LEU A 193 -6.19 -16.30 10.67
C LEU A 193 -6.79 -15.21 9.79
N THR A 194 -6.36 -15.12 8.54
CA THR A 194 -6.91 -14.17 7.57
C THR A 194 -8.39 -14.47 7.31
N LYS A 195 -8.76 -15.74 7.13
CA LYS A 195 -10.17 -16.16 7.00
C LYS A 195 -11.01 -15.82 8.24
N LYS A 196 -10.49 -16.14 9.42
CA LYS A 196 -11.18 -15.80 10.70
C LYS A 196 -11.39 -14.31 10.84
N LEU A 197 -10.37 -13.48 10.52
CA LEU A 197 -10.47 -12.03 10.58
C LEU A 197 -11.49 -11.50 9.56
N LYS A 198 -11.45 -11.97 8.33
CA LYS A 198 -12.44 -11.58 7.30
C LYS A 198 -13.86 -11.94 7.70
N ASN A 199 -14.09 -13.15 8.21
CA ASN A 199 -15.41 -13.60 8.68
C ASN A 199 -15.90 -12.75 9.87
N TYR A 200 -15.01 -12.48 10.83
CA TYR A 200 -15.32 -11.60 11.96
C TYR A 200 -15.70 -10.20 11.49
N LEU A 201 -14.94 -9.61 10.57
CA LEU A 201 -15.24 -8.29 10.03
C LEU A 201 -16.57 -8.28 9.26
N LYS A 202 -16.85 -9.33 8.46
CA LYS A 202 -18.13 -9.48 7.73
C LYS A 202 -19.34 -9.60 8.68
N SER A 203 -19.24 -10.44 9.70
CA SER A 203 -20.34 -10.65 10.66
C SER A 203 -20.65 -9.41 11.52
N HIS A 204 -19.68 -8.49 11.68
CA HIS A 204 -19.84 -7.26 12.45
C HIS A 204 -20.04 -6.01 11.57
N ALA A 205 -19.97 -6.13 10.24
CA ALA A 205 -20.20 -5.01 9.33
C ALA A 205 -21.70 -4.66 9.20
N GLY A 206 -22.58 -5.67 9.26
CA GLY A 206 -24.00 -5.48 8.97
C GLY A 206 -24.20 -4.82 7.60
N ASP A 207 -25.16 -3.90 7.52
CA ASP A 207 -25.39 -3.10 6.29
C ASP A 207 -24.63 -1.76 6.31
N VAL A 208 -23.71 -1.56 7.26
CA VAL A 208 -22.98 -0.31 7.45
C VAL A 208 -21.47 -0.57 7.49
N LEU A 209 -20.75 -0.07 6.48
CA LEU A 209 -19.31 -0.07 6.45
C LEU A 209 -18.78 1.28 7.00
N ARG A 210 -17.65 1.22 7.71
CA ARG A 210 -17.00 2.40 8.26
C ARG A 210 -15.57 2.51 7.73
N GLY A 211 -15.20 3.74 7.37
CA GLY A 211 -13.86 4.08 6.89
C GLY A 211 -13.45 5.46 7.36
N GLN A 212 -12.49 6.04 6.67
CA GLN A 212 -12.06 7.43 6.85
C GLN A 212 -12.61 8.27 5.71
N THR A 213 -12.93 9.52 5.98
CA THR A 213 -13.26 10.52 4.95
C THR A 213 -12.02 10.79 4.09
N GLY A 214 -12.08 10.42 2.83
CA GLY A 214 -11.07 10.78 1.82
C GLY A 214 -11.32 12.19 1.26
N ASN A 215 -12.56 12.44 0.88
CA ASN A 215 -13.12 13.73 0.53
C ASN A 215 -14.58 13.79 1.02
N LYS A 216 -15.01 14.93 1.52
CA LYS A 216 -16.35 15.15 2.06
C LYS A 216 -17.44 15.09 0.99
N GLY A 217 -18.66 14.88 1.42
CA GLY A 217 -19.86 14.90 0.59
C GLY A 217 -20.73 13.67 0.81
N HIS A 218 -21.84 13.65 0.08
CA HIS A 218 -22.87 12.63 0.17
C HIS A 218 -23.27 12.18 -1.24
N TYR A 219 -23.38 10.87 -1.46
CA TYR A 219 -23.75 10.33 -2.76
C TYR A 219 -24.51 9.01 -2.62
N ILE A 220 -25.55 8.82 -3.43
CA ILE A 220 -26.31 7.56 -3.53
C ILE A 220 -26.14 7.04 -4.97
N GLY A 221 -25.78 5.78 -5.11
CA GLY A 221 -25.57 5.19 -6.44
C GLY A 221 -25.38 3.69 -6.41
N LYS A 222 -25.31 3.12 -7.62
CA LYS A 222 -25.04 1.68 -7.79
C LYS A 222 -23.57 1.37 -7.71
N VAL A 223 -23.24 0.33 -6.96
CA VAL A 223 -21.89 -0.19 -6.81
C VAL A 223 -21.35 -0.74 -8.12
N LYS A 224 -20.10 -0.43 -8.41
CA LYS A 224 -19.27 -1.13 -9.38
C LYS A 224 -17.94 -1.51 -8.73
N ILE A 225 -17.74 -2.81 -8.56
CA ILE A 225 -16.49 -3.35 -8.03
C ILE A 225 -15.46 -3.45 -9.17
N ILE A 226 -14.29 -2.88 -8.93
CA ILE A 226 -13.13 -3.05 -9.80
C ILE A 226 -12.02 -3.69 -8.94
N PRO A 227 -11.64 -4.95 -9.21
CA PRO A 227 -10.59 -5.62 -8.46
C PRO A 227 -9.26 -4.90 -8.68
N PHE A 228 -8.49 -4.75 -7.60
CA PHE A 228 -7.10 -4.30 -7.69
C PHE A 228 -6.21 -5.50 -8.04
N ASP A 229 -6.24 -5.90 -9.29
CA ASP A 229 -5.44 -7.00 -9.83
C ASP A 229 -4.62 -6.51 -11.02
N LEU A 230 -3.29 -6.57 -10.89
CA LEU A 230 -2.35 -6.14 -11.93
C LEU A 230 -2.40 -7.03 -13.20
N ASN A 231 -2.99 -8.23 -13.10
CA ASN A 231 -3.16 -9.16 -14.21
C ASN A 231 -4.54 -9.05 -14.86
N ALA A 232 -5.48 -8.32 -14.26
CA ALA A 232 -6.81 -8.13 -14.82
C ALA A 232 -6.78 -7.19 -16.03
N ASN A 233 -7.62 -7.48 -17.03
CA ASN A 233 -7.85 -6.52 -18.11
C ASN A 233 -8.70 -5.34 -17.58
N LEU A 234 -8.04 -4.42 -16.86
CA LEU A 234 -8.68 -3.27 -16.23
C LEU A 234 -9.45 -2.41 -17.22
N ALA A 235 -8.96 -2.22 -18.44
CA ALA A 235 -9.63 -1.43 -19.47
C ALA A 235 -11.03 -1.99 -19.80
N LYS A 236 -11.14 -3.33 -19.93
CA LYS A 236 -12.42 -4.02 -20.17
C LYS A 236 -13.38 -3.88 -18.99
N ILE A 237 -12.86 -3.97 -17.75
CA ILE A 237 -13.69 -3.87 -16.54
C ILE A 237 -14.16 -2.42 -16.35
N ILE A 238 -13.26 -1.44 -16.52
CA ILE A 238 -13.59 -0.01 -16.46
C ILE A 238 -14.57 0.39 -17.56
N GLY A 239 -14.48 -0.25 -18.74
CA GLY A 239 -15.43 -0.06 -19.83
C GLY A 239 -16.89 -0.35 -19.43
N LYS A 240 -17.11 -1.36 -18.59
CA LYS A 240 -18.45 -1.74 -18.07
C LYS A 240 -18.97 -0.81 -16.96
N MET A 241 -18.13 0.07 -16.41
CA MET A 241 -18.54 1.03 -15.41
C MET A 241 -19.30 2.18 -16.04
N LYS A 242 -20.52 2.46 -15.57
CA LYS A 242 -21.35 3.59 -16.00
C LYS A 242 -20.94 4.86 -15.23
N LYS A 243 -21.14 6.02 -15.86
CA LYS A 243 -20.95 7.33 -15.18
C LYS A 243 -21.91 7.41 -13.98
N GLY A 244 -21.42 7.88 -12.84
CA GLY A 244 -22.18 7.96 -11.59
C GLY A 244 -22.23 6.66 -10.78
N ASN A 245 -21.59 5.57 -11.23
CA ASN A 245 -21.44 4.40 -10.34
C ASN A 245 -20.55 4.75 -9.15
N ILE A 246 -20.77 4.07 -8.03
CA ILE A 246 -19.86 4.11 -6.88
C ILE A 246 -18.73 3.11 -7.15
N LEU A 247 -17.52 3.62 -7.28
CA LEU A 247 -16.32 2.78 -7.44
C LEU A 247 -15.98 2.12 -6.10
N VAL A 248 -16.01 0.79 -6.06
CA VAL A 248 -15.59 0.00 -4.90
C VAL A 248 -14.37 -0.83 -5.30
N THR A 249 -13.28 -0.72 -4.55
CA THR A 249 -12.03 -1.42 -4.86
C THR A 249 -11.17 -1.65 -3.61
N GLY A 250 -10.24 -2.60 -3.68
CA GLY A 250 -9.26 -2.80 -2.61
C GLY A 250 -8.38 -1.55 -2.41
N SER A 251 -7.85 -1.00 -3.50
CA SER A 251 -7.02 0.20 -3.54
C SER A 251 -7.14 0.86 -4.91
N THR A 252 -6.66 2.10 -5.06
CA THR A 252 -6.57 2.76 -6.37
C THR A 252 -5.12 3.09 -6.71
N GLY A 253 -4.80 3.03 -8.00
CA GLY A 253 -3.54 3.48 -8.59
C GLY A 253 -3.77 4.38 -9.79
N PRO A 254 -2.70 4.93 -10.41
CA PRO A 254 -2.80 5.77 -11.60
C PRO A 254 -3.55 5.11 -12.76
N GLU A 255 -3.45 3.79 -12.90
CA GLU A 255 -4.13 2.98 -13.90
C GLU A 255 -5.66 2.99 -13.76
N MET A 256 -6.18 3.36 -12.58
CA MET A 256 -7.62 3.43 -12.29
C MET A 256 -8.20 4.84 -12.44
N ILE A 257 -7.44 5.82 -12.93
CA ILE A 257 -7.89 7.21 -13.05
C ILE A 257 -9.15 7.37 -13.89
N LEU A 258 -9.32 6.54 -14.93
CA LEU A 258 -10.52 6.53 -15.78
C LEU A 258 -11.75 6.03 -15.01
N ALA A 259 -11.59 5.06 -14.12
CA ALA A 259 -12.67 4.61 -13.23
C ALA A 259 -13.03 5.71 -12.23
N CYS A 260 -12.03 6.36 -11.63
CA CYS A 260 -12.27 7.47 -10.71
C CYS A 260 -13.03 8.62 -11.38
N LYS A 261 -12.71 8.96 -12.64
CA LYS A 261 -13.44 10.01 -13.42
C LYS A 261 -14.89 9.64 -13.75
N LYS A 262 -15.23 8.35 -13.84
CA LYS A 262 -16.61 7.89 -14.04
C LYS A 262 -17.39 7.82 -12.73
N ALA A 263 -16.71 7.75 -11.59
CA ALA A 263 -17.33 7.52 -10.30
C ALA A 263 -18.12 8.73 -9.79
N GLY A 264 -19.29 8.48 -9.19
CA GLY A 264 -20.01 9.46 -8.38
C GLY A 264 -19.49 9.53 -6.94
N ALA A 265 -18.92 8.42 -6.44
CA ALA A 265 -18.21 8.35 -5.17
C ALA A 265 -17.16 7.21 -5.21
N ILE A 266 -16.16 7.26 -4.33
CA ILE A 266 -15.09 6.25 -4.23
C ILE A 266 -15.13 5.60 -2.85
N VAL A 267 -15.10 4.26 -2.83
CA VAL A 267 -14.98 3.46 -1.60
C VAL A 267 -13.80 2.52 -1.75
N THR A 268 -12.83 2.58 -0.81
CA THR A 268 -11.68 1.67 -0.84
C THR A 268 -11.51 0.90 0.47
N GLU A 269 -10.99 -0.32 0.37
CA GLU A 269 -10.65 -1.13 1.56
C GLU A 269 -9.39 -0.63 2.24
N GLU A 270 -8.39 -0.28 1.46
CA GLU A 270 -7.09 0.22 1.92
C GLU A 270 -6.98 1.72 1.70
N GLY A 271 -6.03 2.31 2.41
CA GLY A 271 -5.63 3.70 2.27
C GLY A 271 -5.94 4.56 3.49
N GLY A 272 -5.36 5.73 3.48
CA GLY A 272 -5.56 6.81 4.44
C GLY A 272 -5.73 8.13 3.72
N ILE A 273 -5.79 9.23 4.44
CA ILE A 273 -6.03 10.59 3.91
C ILE A 273 -4.99 11.06 2.86
N THR A 274 -3.85 10.38 2.79
CA THR A 274 -2.77 10.60 1.80
C THR A 274 -2.74 9.56 0.68
N SER A 275 -3.73 8.64 0.63
CA SER A 275 -3.82 7.63 -0.42
C SER A 275 -4.16 8.25 -1.77
N HIS A 276 -3.87 7.52 -2.85
CA HIS A 276 -4.24 7.93 -4.20
C HIS A 276 -5.75 8.19 -4.33
N ALA A 277 -6.59 7.31 -3.75
CA ALA A 277 -8.04 7.48 -3.73
C ALA A 277 -8.47 8.80 -3.09
N ALA A 278 -7.87 9.15 -1.94
CA ALA A 278 -8.16 10.39 -1.23
C ALA A 278 -7.68 11.64 -2.00
N ILE A 279 -6.53 11.56 -2.66
CA ILE A 279 -6.01 12.67 -3.47
C ILE A 279 -6.92 12.88 -4.68
N VAL A 280 -7.17 11.82 -5.46
CA VAL A 280 -7.98 11.90 -6.67
C VAL A 280 -9.43 12.32 -6.37
N SER A 281 -10.02 11.82 -5.28
CA SER A 281 -11.39 12.22 -4.91
C SER A 281 -11.49 13.72 -4.61
N ARG A 282 -10.46 14.32 -4.00
CA ARG A 282 -10.40 15.78 -3.77
C ARG A 282 -10.20 16.56 -5.07
N GLU A 283 -9.35 16.07 -5.97
CA GLU A 283 -9.13 16.67 -7.28
C GLU A 283 -10.38 16.64 -8.17
N LEU A 284 -11.16 15.56 -8.07
CA LEU A 284 -12.41 15.38 -8.82
C LEU A 284 -13.64 15.97 -8.12
N GLY A 285 -13.51 16.42 -6.87
CA GLY A 285 -14.61 16.95 -6.08
C GLY A 285 -15.68 15.93 -5.72
N ILE A 286 -15.38 14.62 -5.71
CA ILE A 286 -16.37 13.55 -5.44
C ILE A 286 -16.19 12.97 -4.04
N PRO A 287 -17.28 12.54 -3.36
CA PRO A 287 -17.22 11.94 -2.03
C PRO A 287 -16.35 10.67 -2.02
N ALA A 288 -15.59 10.47 -0.94
CA ALA A 288 -14.81 9.25 -0.79
C ALA A 288 -14.74 8.75 0.66
N VAL A 289 -15.01 7.46 0.84
CA VAL A 289 -14.80 6.73 2.10
C VAL A 289 -13.70 5.69 1.87
N ILE A 290 -12.59 5.82 2.59
CA ILE A 290 -11.38 5.02 2.40
C ILE A 290 -11.04 4.20 3.65
N GLY A 291 -10.33 3.08 3.47
CA GLY A 291 -9.91 2.24 4.60
C GLY A 291 -11.05 1.45 5.23
N THR A 292 -12.05 1.07 4.47
CA THR A 292 -13.22 0.29 4.96
C THR A 292 -12.88 -1.16 5.30
N LYS A 293 -11.74 -1.68 4.84
CA LYS A 293 -11.15 -3.00 5.09
C LYS A 293 -11.80 -4.17 4.35
N ILE A 294 -13.09 -4.14 4.09
CA ILE A 294 -13.87 -5.29 3.57
C ILE A 294 -14.95 -4.89 2.57
N ALA A 295 -14.88 -3.69 1.98
CA ALA A 295 -15.96 -3.21 1.10
C ALA A 295 -16.21 -4.15 -0.09
N THR A 296 -15.17 -4.69 -0.72
CA THR A 296 -15.30 -5.62 -1.86
C THR A 296 -15.83 -6.99 -1.45
N GLU A 297 -15.78 -7.32 -0.16
CA GLU A 297 -16.27 -8.57 0.40
C GLU A 297 -17.74 -8.50 0.82
N VAL A 298 -18.21 -7.29 1.16
CA VAL A 298 -19.57 -7.04 1.66
C VAL A 298 -20.51 -6.54 0.58
N LEU A 299 -20.03 -5.65 -0.28
CA LEU A 299 -20.79 -5.06 -1.39
C LEU A 299 -20.71 -5.95 -2.64
N LYS A 300 -21.72 -5.86 -3.48
CA LYS A 300 -21.80 -6.55 -4.78
C LYS A 300 -22.06 -5.54 -5.89
N ASP A 301 -21.67 -5.91 -7.12
CA ASP A 301 -22.00 -5.12 -8.30
C ASP A 301 -23.53 -4.93 -8.40
N GLY A 302 -23.95 -3.68 -8.53
CA GLY A 302 -25.38 -3.33 -8.66
C GLY A 302 -26.06 -2.95 -7.34
N ASP A 303 -25.51 -3.29 -6.17
CA ASP A 303 -26.06 -2.85 -4.89
C ASP A 303 -26.27 -1.34 -4.90
N LEU A 304 -27.42 -0.86 -4.41
CA LEU A 304 -27.68 0.56 -4.19
C LEU A 304 -27.15 0.93 -2.81
N VAL A 305 -26.21 1.87 -2.75
CA VAL A 305 -25.58 2.28 -1.49
C VAL A 305 -25.54 3.80 -1.33
N GLU A 306 -25.56 4.25 -0.10
CA GLU A 306 -25.31 5.61 0.34
C GLU A 306 -23.87 5.74 0.81
N VAL A 307 -23.13 6.71 0.28
CA VAL A 307 -21.80 7.10 0.73
C VAL A 307 -21.91 8.43 1.48
N ASP A 308 -21.96 8.38 2.82
CA ASP A 308 -21.90 9.55 3.71
C ASP A 308 -20.43 9.79 4.10
N ALA A 309 -19.71 10.51 3.24
CA ALA A 309 -18.31 10.78 3.47
C ALA A 309 -18.05 11.88 4.51
N GLU A 310 -19.09 12.60 4.98
CA GLU A 310 -18.97 13.48 6.15
C GLU A 310 -18.69 12.65 7.42
N LYS A 311 -19.37 11.50 7.54
CA LYS A 311 -19.26 10.59 8.68
C LYS A 311 -18.30 9.42 8.45
N GLY A 312 -17.77 9.27 7.22
CA GLY A 312 -16.94 8.13 6.84
C GLY A 312 -17.71 6.81 6.84
N VAL A 313 -18.94 6.82 6.35
CA VAL A 313 -19.88 5.68 6.40
C VAL A 313 -20.39 5.35 5.01
N VAL A 314 -20.54 4.05 4.72
CA VAL A 314 -21.22 3.53 3.55
C VAL A 314 -22.36 2.62 4.02
N ARG A 315 -23.60 2.88 3.61
CA ARG A 315 -24.79 2.10 3.97
C ARG A 315 -25.37 1.42 2.75
N ILE A 316 -25.77 0.17 2.91
CA ILE A 316 -26.50 -0.57 1.88
C ILE A 316 -27.97 -0.18 2.01
N ILE A 317 -28.53 0.40 0.93
CA ILE A 317 -29.95 0.77 0.84
C ILE A 317 -30.74 -0.41 0.28
N LYS A 318 -30.19 -1.03 -0.80
CA LYS A 318 -30.86 -2.16 -1.47
C LYS A 318 -29.80 -3.09 -2.04
N ARG A 319 -29.94 -4.38 -1.78
CA ARG A 319 -29.12 -5.43 -2.40
C ARG A 319 -29.70 -5.86 -3.75
N THR A 320 -28.80 -6.28 -4.63
CA THR A 320 -29.16 -6.76 -5.97
C THR A 320 -29.52 -8.23 -5.93
#